data_80f7e29c172e22feb7cbae5c1d96d5d1
#
_entry.id   80f7e29c172e22feb7cbae5c1d96d5d1
#
_cell.length_a   1.000
_cell.length_b   1.000
_cell.length_c   1.000
_cell.angle_alpha   90.00
_cell.angle_beta   90.00
_cell.angle_gamma   90.00
#
_symmetry.space_group_name_H-M   'P 1'
#
loop_
_entity.id
_entity.type
_entity.pdbx_description
1 polymer ?
#
loop_
_entity_poly.entity_id
_entity_poly.type
_entity_poly.pdbx_seq_one_letter_code
_entity_poly.pdbx_strand_id
1 'polypeptide(L)'
;MAQLLRLGKLGSFDFNSRFYADDDLIVGAADPFQLFRILSEVIRGGGYGADSGVAFMLDQCHNIEKKIPGQIRSVLNVQEMTARALLIDRDALAAAQAAGDVLGANGILMDAFYTDVRPALAEWREFRGLPADPMTAYAASGYEEKIEADRVGGTQAGWGA
;
A
#
# COMPACT_ATOMS: atom_id res chain seq x y z
N MET A 1 4.09 -5.82 15.54
CA MET A 1 3.39 -4.58 15.11
C MET A 1 2.32 -4.15 16.10
N ALA A 2 1.22 -4.88 16.31
CA ALA A 2 0.14 -4.50 17.24
C ALA A 2 0.63 -4.13 18.64
N GLN A 3 1.64 -4.82 19.17
CA GLN A 3 2.25 -4.48 20.46
C GLN A 3 2.98 -3.13 20.43
N LEU A 4 3.69 -2.81 19.34
CA LEU A 4 4.38 -1.52 19.19
C LEU A 4 3.38 -0.37 19.09
N LEU A 5 2.27 -0.55 18.37
CA LEU A 5 1.16 0.42 18.31
C LEU A 5 0.60 0.68 19.70
N ARG A 6 0.25 -0.38 20.45
CA ARG A 6 -0.30 -0.27 21.81
C ARG A 6 0.64 0.45 22.77
N LEU A 7 1.95 0.33 22.57
CA LEU A 7 2.97 0.97 23.41
C LEU A 7 3.37 2.36 22.90
N GLY A 8 2.81 2.85 21.79
CA GLY A 8 3.19 4.11 21.16
C GLY A 8 4.64 4.13 20.66
N LYS A 9 5.18 2.97 20.28
CA LYS A 9 6.60 2.80 19.88
C LYS A 9 6.78 2.49 18.40
N LEU A 10 5.70 2.48 17.61
CA LEU A 10 5.78 2.34 16.17
C LEU A 10 5.99 3.71 15.55
N GLY A 11 7.14 3.94 14.91
CA GLY A 11 7.47 5.21 14.26
C GLY A 11 7.27 5.19 12.75
N SER A 12 7.53 4.06 12.10
CA SER A 12 7.41 3.95 10.65
C SER A 12 7.14 2.52 10.18
N PHE A 13 6.67 2.43 8.93
CA PHE A 13 6.67 1.23 8.11
C PHE A 13 7.45 1.49 6.83
N ASP A 14 8.32 0.55 6.48
CA ASP A 14 8.95 0.45 5.18
C ASP A 14 8.26 -0.68 4.41
N PHE A 15 7.37 -0.30 3.48
CA PHE A 15 6.56 -1.25 2.73
C PHE A 15 7.32 -1.79 1.53
N ASN A 16 7.46 -3.10 1.46
CA ASN A 16 7.81 -3.87 0.28
C ASN A 16 7.04 -5.20 0.29
N SER A 17 7.21 -6.03 -0.71
CA SER A 17 6.80 -7.44 -0.71
C SER A 17 8.00 -8.32 -1.01
N ARG A 18 7.99 -9.56 -0.50
CA ARG A 18 9.05 -10.52 -0.77
C ARG A 18 8.54 -11.95 -0.82
N PHE A 19 9.18 -12.77 -1.63
CA PHE A 19 9.10 -14.22 -1.58
C PHE A 19 10.38 -14.81 -1.02
N TYR A 20 11.53 -14.28 -1.40
CA TYR A 20 12.85 -14.79 -1.05
C TYR A 20 13.75 -13.64 -0.64
N ALA A 21 14.49 -13.83 0.46
CA ALA A 21 15.53 -12.90 0.92
C ALA A 21 15.08 -11.41 0.84
N ASP A 22 15.83 -10.61 0.12
CA ASP A 22 15.71 -9.16 0.00
C ASP A 22 15.34 -8.78 -1.45
N ASP A 23 14.25 -9.34 -1.93
CA ASP A 23 13.82 -9.16 -3.33
C ASP A 23 12.97 -7.89 -3.57
N ASP A 24 12.60 -7.15 -2.54
CA ASP A 24 11.98 -5.81 -2.54
C ASP A 24 10.93 -5.58 -3.63
N LEU A 25 10.00 -6.53 -3.76
CA LEU A 25 8.97 -6.52 -4.79
C LEU A 25 7.94 -5.39 -4.57
N ILE A 26 7.16 -5.11 -5.62
CA ILE A 26 6.00 -4.20 -5.57
C ILE A 26 5.12 -4.57 -4.37
N VAL A 27 4.79 -3.57 -3.55
CA VAL A 27 4.04 -3.75 -2.30
C VAL A 27 2.72 -4.48 -2.56
N GLY A 28 2.47 -5.54 -1.79
CA GLY A 28 1.28 -6.38 -1.93
C GLY A 28 1.34 -7.42 -3.05
N ALA A 29 2.44 -7.51 -3.82
CA ALA A 29 2.53 -8.47 -4.93
C ALA A 29 2.59 -9.92 -4.46
N ALA A 30 3.27 -10.19 -3.34
CA ALA A 30 3.41 -11.55 -2.82
C ALA A 30 2.17 -11.99 -2.01
N ASP A 31 1.68 -11.14 -1.13
CA ASP A 31 0.53 -11.44 -0.26
C ASP A 31 -0.30 -10.17 0.00
N PRO A 32 -1.26 -9.83 -0.87
CA PRO A 32 -2.13 -8.67 -0.71
C PRO A 32 -3.04 -8.78 0.53
N PHE A 33 -3.43 -10.00 0.94
CA PHE A 33 -4.25 -10.18 2.14
C PHE A 33 -3.46 -9.89 3.42
N GLN A 34 -2.17 -10.24 3.46
CA GLN A 34 -1.29 -9.87 4.55
C GLN A 34 -1.16 -8.35 4.67
N LEU A 35 -0.97 -7.65 3.55
CA LEU A 35 -0.92 -6.18 3.54
C LEU A 35 -2.22 -5.57 4.08
N PHE A 36 -3.38 -6.06 3.64
CA PHE A 36 -4.68 -5.65 4.16
C PHE A 36 -4.79 -5.85 5.68
N ARG A 37 -4.37 -7.01 6.20
CA ARG A 37 -4.38 -7.30 7.64
C ARG A 37 -3.45 -6.39 8.43
N ILE A 38 -2.26 -6.10 7.90
CA ILE A 38 -1.31 -5.15 8.52
C ILE A 38 -1.96 -3.78 8.62
N LEU A 39 -2.52 -3.25 7.52
CA LEU A 39 -3.16 -1.95 7.51
C LEU A 39 -4.41 -1.89 8.40
N SER A 40 -5.19 -2.98 8.47
CA SER A 40 -6.30 -3.10 9.43
C SER A 40 -5.83 -2.93 10.88
N GLU A 41 -4.73 -3.58 11.27
CA GLU A 41 -4.17 -3.43 12.61
C GLU A 41 -3.59 -2.04 12.86
N VAL A 42 -2.96 -1.42 11.86
CA VAL A 42 -2.45 -0.04 11.96
C VAL A 42 -3.59 0.93 12.20
N ILE A 43 -4.69 0.82 11.43
CA ILE A 43 -5.87 1.67 11.59
C ILE A 43 -6.50 1.45 12.98
N ARG A 44 -6.70 0.20 13.38
CA ARG A 44 -7.27 -0.17 14.69
C ARG A 44 -6.44 0.37 15.86
N GLY A 45 -5.13 0.38 15.72
CA GLY A 45 -4.20 0.83 16.75
C GLY A 45 -3.90 2.33 16.73
N GLY A 46 -4.61 3.13 15.92
CA GLY A 46 -4.41 4.59 15.83
C GLY A 46 -3.13 5.01 15.09
N GLY A 47 -2.49 4.10 14.35
CA GLY A 47 -1.27 4.38 13.58
C GLY A 47 -1.52 4.93 12.17
N TYR A 48 -2.77 5.33 11.85
CA TYR A 48 -3.15 5.87 10.55
C TYR A 48 -3.69 7.29 10.69
N GLY A 49 -3.29 8.17 9.77
CA GLY A 49 -3.68 9.57 9.75
C GLY A 49 -2.50 10.50 10.04
N ALA A 50 -2.67 11.79 9.70
CA ALA A 50 -1.60 12.79 9.80
C ALA A 50 -1.06 12.96 11.24
N ASP A 51 -1.93 12.79 12.23
CA ASP A 51 -1.60 13.00 13.65
C ASP A 51 -1.13 11.71 14.35
N SER A 52 -1.03 10.58 13.63
CA SER A 52 -0.66 9.30 14.22
C SER A 52 0.80 9.22 14.67
N GLY A 53 1.67 10.07 14.11
CA GLY A 53 3.11 10.00 14.29
C GLY A 53 3.78 8.78 13.64
N VAL A 54 3.04 7.98 12.85
CA VAL A 54 3.57 6.82 12.13
C VAL A 54 3.77 7.17 10.66
N ALA A 55 5.02 7.10 10.19
CA ALA A 55 5.35 7.33 8.80
C ALA A 55 5.17 6.05 7.95
N PHE A 56 4.64 6.21 6.73
CA PHE A 56 4.57 5.16 5.73
C PHE A 56 5.57 5.46 4.63
N MET A 57 6.54 4.58 4.45
CA MET A 57 7.56 4.67 3.42
C MET A 57 7.46 3.45 2.50
N LEU A 58 7.94 3.59 1.29
CA LEU A 58 8.03 2.51 0.33
C LEU A 58 9.49 2.17 0.10
N ASP A 59 9.86 0.95 0.41
CA ASP A 59 11.20 0.39 0.22
C ASP A 59 11.20 -0.67 -0.89
N GLN A 60 10.45 -0.39 -1.95
CA GLN A 60 10.38 -1.25 -3.12
C GLN A 60 11.40 -0.78 -4.15
N CYS A 61 12.37 -1.61 -4.49
CA CYS A 61 13.42 -1.30 -5.44
C CYS A 61 13.97 -2.54 -6.16
N HIS A 62 13.10 -3.39 -6.68
CA HIS A 62 13.53 -4.51 -7.51
C HIS A 62 14.18 -4.02 -8.81
N ASN A 63 15.12 -4.77 -9.37
CA ASN A 63 15.93 -4.30 -10.51
C ASN A 63 15.32 -4.60 -11.89
N ILE A 64 14.19 -5.28 -11.96
CA ILE A 64 13.56 -5.70 -13.23
C ILE A 64 12.58 -4.65 -13.73
N GLU A 65 11.72 -4.12 -12.85
CA GLU A 65 10.72 -3.15 -13.24
C GLU A 65 11.27 -1.71 -13.32
N LYS A 66 10.60 -0.89 -14.12
CA LYS A 66 10.84 0.55 -14.14
C LYS A 66 10.50 1.16 -12.78
N LYS A 67 11.40 1.95 -12.21
CA LYS A 67 11.33 2.39 -10.81
C LYS A 67 10.09 3.25 -10.51
N ILE A 68 9.82 4.26 -11.32
CA ILE A 68 8.71 5.18 -11.06
C ILE A 68 7.35 4.48 -11.20
N PRO A 69 7.06 3.74 -12.30
CA PRO A 69 5.82 2.96 -12.39
C PRO A 69 5.68 1.93 -11.26
N GLY A 70 6.77 1.28 -10.85
CA GLY A 70 6.79 0.36 -9.71
C GLY A 70 6.39 1.03 -8.40
N GLN A 71 6.94 2.22 -8.12
CA GLN A 71 6.59 3.01 -6.94
C GLN A 71 5.13 3.49 -7.00
N ILE A 72 4.65 4.00 -8.15
CA ILE A 72 3.25 4.39 -8.32
C ILE A 72 2.34 3.19 -8.03
N ARG A 73 2.64 2.01 -8.58
CA ARG A 73 1.88 0.79 -8.32
C ARG A 73 1.86 0.42 -6.84
N SER A 74 3.00 0.52 -6.16
CA SER A 74 3.11 0.26 -4.72
C SER A 74 2.23 1.22 -3.90
N VAL A 75 2.25 2.52 -4.22
CA VAL A 75 1.34 3.51 -3.59
C VAL A 75 -0.12 3.14 -3.79
N LEU A 76 -0.51 2.78 -5.02
CA LEU A 76 -1.90 2.41 -5.34
C LEU A 76 -2.34 1.18 -4.55
N ASN A 77 -1.49 0.16 -4.45
CA ASN A 77 -1.79 -1.06 -3.69
C ASN A 77 -1.96 -0.76 -2.18
N VAL A 78 -1.11 0.09 -1.61
CA VAL A 78 -1.28 0.53 -0.21
C VAL A 78 -2.58 1.31 -0.03
N GLN A 79 -2.92 2.23 -0.95
CA GLN A 79 -4.18 2.97 -0.91
C GLN A 79 -5.40 2.06 -1.00
N GLU A 80 -5.40 1.08 -1.92
CA GLU A 80 -6.50 0.13 -2.06
C GLU A 80 -6.69 -0.72 -0.81
N MET A 81 -5.61 -1.29 -0.27
CA MET A 81 -5.69 -2.12 0.94
C MET A 81 -6.07 -1.29 2.17
N THR A 82 -5.64 -0.03 2.25
CA THR A 82 -6.07 0.90 3.30
C THR A 82 -7.57 1.19 3.21
N ALA A 83 -8.07 1.52 2.01
CA ALA A 83 -9.49 1.79 1.81
C ALA A 83 -10.36 0.58 2.18
N ARG A 84 -9.97 -0.63 1.76
CA ARG A 84 -10.64 -1.88 2.16
C ARG A 84 -10.59 -2.10 3.67
N ALA A 85 -9.46 -1.84 4.32
CA ALA A 85 -9.33 -1.98 5.76
C ALA A 85 -10.19 -0.97 6.55
N LEU A 86 -10.50 0.20 5.97
CA LEU A 86 -11.43 1.17 6.53
C LEU A 86 -12.89 0.70 6.46
N LEU A 87 -13.24 -0.19 5.52
CA LEU A 87 -14.59 -0.73 5.37
C LEU A 87 -14.93 -1.86 6.37
N ILE A 88 -13.97 -2.35 7.13
CA ILE A 88 -14.22 -3.41 8.12
C ILE A 88 -15.21 -2.91 9.18
N ASP A 89 -16.34 -3.61 9.34
CA ASP A 89 -17.21 -3.44 10.50
C ASP A 89 -16.50 -3.96 11.75
N ARG A 90 -15.89 -3.04 12.48
CA ARG A 90 -15.04 -3.38 13.63
C ARG A 90 -15.82 -3.84 14.84
N ASP A 91 -17.04 -3.35 15.00
CA ASP A 91 -17.91 -3.74 16.11
C ASP A 91 -18.44 -5.16 15.90
N ALA A 92 -18.92 -5.46 14.68
CA ALA A 92 -19.32 -6.80 14.30
C ALA A 92 -18.13 -7.80 14.38
N LEU A 93 -16.94 -7.39 13.92
CA LEU A 93 -15.73 -8.23 14.02
C LEU A 93 -15.36 -8.51 15.48
N ALA A 94 -15.38 -7.50 16.35
CA ALA A 94 -15.09 -7.67 17.76
C ALA A 94 -16.13 -8.59 18.45
N ALA A 95 -17.42 -8.45 18.11
CA ALA A 95 -18.48 -9.31 18.63
C ALA A 95 -18.29 -10.78 18.19
N ALA A 96 -18.01 -11.03 16.92
CA ALA A 96 -17.73 -12.36 16.41
C ALA A 96 -16.51 -13.01 17.09
N GLN A 97 -15.44 -12.23 17.26
CA GLN A 97 -14.23 -12.69 17.96
C GLN A 97 -14.50 -13.03 19.42
N ALA A 98 -15.27 -12.19 20.14
CA ALA A 98 -15.64 -12.43 21.53
C ALA A 98 -16.53 -13.70 21.70
N ALA A 99 -17.39 -13.97 20.71
CA ALA A 99 -18.25 -15.15 20.67
C ALA A 99 -17.50 -16.43 20.21
N GLY A 100 -16.26 -16.33 19.74
CA GLY A 100 -15.53 -17.46 19.13
C GLY A 100 -16.08 -17.86 17.76
N ASP A 101 -16.88 -16.99 17.12
CA ASP A 101 -17.42 -17.21 15.77
C ASP A 101 -16.33 -16.93 14.71
N VAL A 102 -15.54 -17.96 14.43
CA VAL A 102 -14.43 -17.89 13.46
C VAL A 102 -14.94 -17.66 12.04
N LEU A 103 -16.08 -18.25 11.66
CA LEU A 103 -16.63 -18.11 10.31
C LEU A 103 -17.19 -16.70 10.11
N GLY A 104 -17.95 -16.17 11.06
CA GLY A 104 -18.45 -14.80 11.01
C GLY A 104 -17.32 -13.79 10.97
N ALA A 105 -16.31 -13.93 11.83
CA ALA A 105 -15.13 -13.06 11.81
C ALA A 105 -14.37 -13.11 10.47
N ASN A 106 -14.23 -14.31 9.89
CA ASN A 106 -13.62 -14.46 8.57
C ASN A 106 -14.47 -13.80 7.48
N GLY A 107 -15.79 -14.01 7.48
CA GLY A 107 -16.71 -13.39 6.51
C GLY A 107 -16.57 -11.88 6.49
N ILE A 108 -16.62 -11.21 7.65
CA ILE A 108 -16.47 -9.74 7.77
C ILE A 108 -15.16 -9.26 7.13
N LEU A 109 -14.05 -9.95 7.38
CA LEU A 109 -12.76 -9.57 6.80
C LEU A 109 -12.71 -9.80 5.29
N MET A 110 -13.27 -10.92 4.81
CA MET A 110 -13.25 -11.27 3.38
C MET A 110 -14.17 -10.36 2.56
N ASP A 111 -15.34 -9.98 3.10
CA ASP A 111 -16.26 -9.03 2.45
C ASP A 111 -15.57 -7.68 2.24
N ALA A 112 -14.89 -7.16 3.26
CA ALA A 112 -14.11 -5.94 3.14
C ALA A 112 -12.95 -6.08 2.14
N PHE A 113 -12.22 -7.21 2.19
CA PHE A 113 -11.07 -7.46 1.32
C PHE A 113 -11.46 -7.57 -0.15
N TYR A 114 -12.61 -8.15 -0.48
CA TYR A 114 -13.06 -8.31 -1.87
C TYR A 114 -13.84 -7.11 -2.42
N THR A 115 -14.17 -6.12 -1.58
CA THR A 115 -14.85 -4.90 -2.05
C THR A 115 -13.98 -4.15 -3.05
N ASP A 116 -14.56 -3.79 -4.19
CA ASP A 116 -13.88 -2.94 -5.17
C ASP A 116 -13.94 -1.46 -4.75
N VAL A 117 -12.82 -0.96 -4.24
CA VAL A 117 -12.67 0.42 -3.78
C VAL A 117 -12.09 1.37 -4.84
N ARG A 118 -11.72 0.85 -6.01
CA ARG A 118 -11.07 1.63 -7.06
C ARG A 118 -11.91 2.79 -7.59
N PRO A 119 -13.24 2.65 -7.81
CA PRO A 119 -14.07 3.77 -8.21
C PRO A 119 -14.06 4.91 -7.18
N ALA A 120 -14.25 4.60 -5.90
CA ALA A 120 -14.24 5.60 -4.83
C ALA A 120 -12.87 6.28 -4.69
N LEU A 121 -11.77 5.54 -4.86
CA LEU A 121 -10.42 6.11 -4.86
C LEU A 121 -10.17 7.00 -6.07
N ALA A 122 -10.73 6.68 -7.24
CA ALA A 122 -10.64 7.53 -8.43
C ALA A 122 -11.36 8.87 -8.19
N GLU A 123 -12.59 8.84 -7.71
CA GLU A 123 -13.36 10.04 -7.34
C GLU A 123 -12.64 10.87 -6.26
N TRP A 124 -12.09 10.23 -5.26
CA TRP A 124 -11.33 10.92 -4.21
C TRP A 124 -10.09 11.62 -4.77
N ARG A 125 -9.36 11.00 -5.70
CA ARG A 125 -8.20 11.63 -6.35
C ARG A 125 -8.62 12.83 -7.18
N GLU A 126 -9.68 12.73 -7.98
CA GLU A 126 -10.22 13.83 -8.77
C GLU A 126 -10.64 15.00 -7.87
N PHE A 127 -11.33 14.72 -6.77
CA PHE A 127 -11.69 15.73 -5.76
C PHE A 127 -10.47 16.46 -5.20
N ARG A 128 -9.32 15.78 -5.11
CA ARG A 128 -8.03 16.35 -4.69
C ARG A 128 -7.23 17.00 -5.82
N GLY A 129 -7.77 17.08 -7.03
CA GLY A 129 -7.08 17.60 -8.21
C GLY A 129 -5.96 16.68 -8.72
N LEU A 130 -6.04 15.38 -8.43
CA LEU A 130 -5.11 14.35 -8.86
C LEU A 130 -5.73 13.50 -9.97
N PRO A 131 -4.92 12.83 -10.82
CA PRO A 131 -5.43 11.92 -11.83
C PRO A 131 -6.24 10.77 -11.20
N ALA A 132 -7.41 10.46 -11.76
CA ALA A 132 -8.22 9.30 -11.36
C ALA A 132 -7.43 7.99 -11.44
N ASP A 133 -6.69 7.81 -12.55
CA ASP A 133 -5.73 6.72 -12.77
C ASP A 133 -4.30 7.26 -12.91
N PRO A 134 -3.49 7.21 -11.85
CA PRO A 134 -2.12 7.69 -11.86
C PRO A 134 -1.19 6.93 -12.81
N MET A 135 -1.44 5.62 -13.07
CA MET A 135 -0.62 4.84 -14.00
C MET A 135 -0.81 5.31 -15.43
N THR A 136 -2.07 5.49 -15.85
CA THR A 136 -2.39 6.02 -17.18
C THR A 136 -1.89 7.45 -17.34
N ALA A 137 -2.05 8.30 -16.32
CA ALA A 137 -1.54 9.67 -16.34
C ALA A 137 -0.01 9.73 -16.45
N TYR A 138 0.70 8.88 -15.73
CA TYR A 138 2.15 8.77 -15.84
C TYR A 138 2.58 8.33 -17.25
N ALA A 139 1.97 7.28 -17.80
CA ALA A 139 2.27 6.81 -19.14
C ALA A 139 2.03 7.90 -20.22
N ALA A 140 0.95 8.70 -20.05
CA ALA A 140 0.63 9.78 -20.99
C ALA A 140 1.53 11.02 -20.82
N SER A 141 2.29 11.13 -19.75
CA SER A 141 3.13 12.30 -19.47
C SER A 141 4.41 12.39 -20.32
N GLY A 142 4.83 11.30 -20.94
CA GLY A 142 6.12 11.20 -21.66
C GLY A 142 7.34 11.32 -20.75
N TYR A 143 7.15 11.25 -19.43
CA TYR A 143 8.24 11.47 -18.45
C TYR A 143 9.28 10.35 -18.50
N GLU A 144 8.84 9.12 -18.77
CA GLU A 144 9.73 7.95 -18.88
C GLU A 144 10.72 8.11 -20.03
N GLU A 145 10.22 8.47 -21.21
CA GLU A 145 11.03 8.68 -22.42
C GLU A 145 12.03 9.82 -22.22
N LYS A 146 11.59 10.88 -21.57
CA LYS A 146 12.45 12.03 -21.25
C LYS A 146 13.60 11.61 -20.33
N ILE A 147 13.33 10.87 -19.25
CA ILE A 147 14.39 10.39 -18.35
C ILE A 147 15.34 9.40 -19.04
N GLU A 148 14.83 8.52 -19.88
CA GLU A 148 15.67 7.60 -20.64
C GLU A 148 16.58 8.36 -21.61
N ALA A 149 16.07 9.37 -22.30
CA ALA A 149 16.86 10.23 -23.17
C ALA A 149 17.96 11.00 -22.40
N ASP A 150 17.62 11.56 -21.25
CA ASP A 150 18.56 12.29 -20.39
C ASP A 150 19.68 11.36 -19.85
N ARG A 151 19.37 10.10 -19.57
CA ARG A 151 20.34 9.09 -19.11
C ARG A 151 21.31 8.66 -20.21
N VAL A 152 20.85 8.55 -21.45
CA VAL A 152 21.69 8.21 -22.61
C VAL A 152 22.64 9.35 -22.95
N GLY A 153 22.24 10.60 -22.71
CA GLY A 153 23.08 11.79 -22.92
C GLY A 153 24.03 12.12 -21.75
N GLY A 154 23.81 11.54 -20.58
CA GLY A 154 24.64 11.75 -19.40
C GLY A 154 25.59 10.57 -19.11
N THR A 155 26.80 10.85 -18.70
CA THR A 155 27.73 9.84 -18.16
C THR A 155 27.02 9.03 -17.09
N GLN A 156 26.91 7.72 -17.29
CA GLN A 156 26.42 6.81 -16.26
C GLN A 156 27.26 7.02 -14.98
N ALA A 157 26.67 7.68 -13.99
CA ALA A 157 27.13 7.54 -12.62
C ALA A 157 26.71 6.13 -12.18
N GLY A 158 27.62 5.16 -12.36
CA GLY A 158 27.35 3.77 -12.08
C GLY A 158 27.12 3.54 -10.59
N TRP A 159 26.03 2.93 -10.26
CA TRP A 159 25.97 2.01 -9.15
C TRP A 159 26.25 0.62 -9.73
N GLY A 160 27.43 0.13 -9.43
CA GLY A 160 28.08 -1.10 -9.69
C GLY A 160 27.40 -2.16 -10.57
N ALA A 161 28.14 -2.57 -11.62
CA ALA A 161 28.00 -3.87 -12.23
C ALA A 161 28.39 -4.97 -11.22
#